data_ee1c54e4597e430364cdeb8bc3d79ef2
#
_entry.id   ee1c54e4597e430364cdeb8bc3d79ef2
#
_cell.length_a   1.000
_cell.length_b   1.000
_cell.length_c   1.000
_cell.angle_alpha   90.00
_cell.angle_beta   90.00
_cell.angle_gamma   90.00
#
_symmetry.space_group_name_H-M   'P 1'
#
loop_
_entity.id
_entity.type
_entity.pdbx_description
1 polymer ?
#
loop_
_entity_poly.entity_id
_entity_poly.type
_entity_poly.pdbx_seq_one_letter_code
_entity_poly.pdbx_strand_id
1 'polypeptide(L)'
;NDRTGNRVDRFLACAACLDGQRPSVVMCRGVYGRSVLAAWDFRGGKLTSRWVFDTAAPGTGKDGKPNGDYAGMGGHSVSVADVDGDGRDEIVYHSMVVDDDGRGLFTTGFRHGDALHVSRFDPDHPDPIVFGIHENEGSRCDATTPAAAAFNARTGQTVWRIGDAEDAGYCLAADIDPRQAGAEMWGGPGGLRTCRGAPLGPAPRSANFAVWWDGDLLRELLDRTTISKWDWQNARLETLFTAEGCLSNNGNKATPALSADLFGDWREEVVFRTADNQALRIYTTTIPTEHRLRTLMHDPQYRLSIAWQNVAYNQPPHTGFYLGEAMDQPPRPAIAIRRATHRWRSRPRGSVA
;
A
#
# COMPACT_ATOMS: atom_id res chain seq x y z
N ASN A 1 0.21 -0.09 27.40
CA ASN A 1 0.18 1.37 27.45
C ASN A 1 1.58 1.91 27.70
N ASP A 2 2.26 2.16 26.63
CA ASP A 2 3.54 2.84 26.65
C ASP A 2 3.35 4.29 27.06
N ARG A 3 4.07 4.72 28.09
CA ARG A 3 4.03 6.09 28.59
C ARG A 3 5.03 6.99 27.87
N THR A 4 5.74 6.48 26.89
CA THR A 4 6.68 7.29 26.07
C THR A 4 5.95 7.84 24.85
N GLY A 5 6.03 9.15 24.63
CA GLY A 5 5.36 9.80 23.50
C GLY A 5 5.74 9.21 22.14
N ASN A 6 6.94 8.65 22.01
CA ASN A 6 7.40 8.02 20.78
C ASN A 6 6.53 6.83 20.33
N ARG A 7 5.93 6.09 21.26
CA ARG A 7 5.08 4.92 20.94
C ARG A 7 3.60 5.25 20.90
N VAL A 8 3.16 6.22 21.68
CA VAL A 8 1.76 6.66 21.75
C VAL A 8 1.40 7.57 20.58
N ASP A 9 2.33 8.43 20.15
CA ASP A 9 2.12 9.46 19.16
C ASP A 9 2.71 9.07 17.79
N ARG A 10 2.37 7.88 17.30
CA ARG A 10 2.60 7.47 15.91
C ARG A 10 1.37 7.84 15.10
N PHE A 11 1.59 8.63 14.05
CA PHE A 11 0.53 9.16 13.21
C PHE A 11 0.68 8.68 11.78
N LEU A 12 -0.41 8.18 11.22
CA LEU A 12 -0.55 7.89 9.81
C LEU A 12 -1.79 8.58 9.27
N ALA A 13 -1.88 8.71 7.96
CA ALA A 13 -3.04 9.26 7.29
C ALA A 13 -3.26 8.57 5.94
N CYS A 14 -4.52 8.45 5.55
CA CYS A 14 -4.89 7.99 4.22
C CYS A 14 -6.12 8.72 3.72
N ALA A 15 -6.40 8.56 2.44
CA ALA A 15 -7.66 8.93 1.81
C ALA A 15 -8.41 7.65 1.46
N ALA A 16 -9.72 7.62 1.74
CA ALA A 16 -10.58 6.46 1.50
C ALA A 16 -11.94 6.89 1.00
N CYS A 17 -12.52 6.18 0.05
CA CYS A 17 -13.87 6.43 -0.45
C CYS A 17 -14.94 5.74 0.43
N LEU A 18 -15.06 6.20 1.68
CA LEU A 18 -15.97 5.64 2.68
C LEU A 18 -17.47 5.80 2.36
N ASP A 19 -17.81 6.54 1.34
CA ASP A 19 -19.18 6.65 0.79
C ASP A 19 -19.31 6.01 -0.61
N GLY A 20 -18.26 5.32 -1.07
CA GLY A 20 -18.18 4.71 -2.39
C GLY A 20 -18.04 5.70 -3.54
N GLN A 21 -17.97 7.00 -3.29
CA GLN A 21 -17.98 8.03 -4.34
C GLN A 21 -16.92 9.10 -4.17
N ARG A 22 -16.65 9.54 -2.95
CA ARG A 22 -15.81 10.69 -2.66
C ARG A 22 -14.81 10.37 -1.56
N PRO A 23 -13.55 10.81 -1.69
CA PRO A 23 -12.57 10.56 -0.67
C PRO A 23 -12.91 11.28 0.64
N SER A 24 -12.70 10.60 1.72
CA SER A 24 -12.64 11.11 3.10
C SER A 24 -11.19 11.07 3.57
N VAL A 25 -10.83 11.88 4.56
CA VAL A 25 -9.54 11.81 5.21
C VAL A 25 -9.65 10.94 6.44
N VAL A 26 -8.74 9.98 6.58
CA VAL A 26 -8.63 9.16 7.79
C VAL A 26 -7.28 9.42 8.45
N MET A 27 -7.30 9.77 9.72
CA MET A 27 -6.11 9.98 10.54
C MET A 27 -6.02 8.86 11.57
N CYS A 28 -4.87 8.18 11.61
CA CYS A 28 -4.59 7.11 12.54
C CYS A 28 -3.60 7.59 13.60
N ARG A 29 -3.81 7.20 14.85
CA ARG A 29 -2.91 7.46 15.96
C ARG A 29 -2.75 6.21 16.81
N GLY A 30 -1.50 5.90 17.16
CA GLY A 30 -1.16 4.76 18.03
C GLY A 30 -1.00 3.46 17.26
N VAL A 31 0.00 2.67 17.66
CA VAL A 31 0.40 1.42 17.00
C VAL A 31 0.52 0.29 18.04
N TYR A 32 1.29 0.51 19.10
CA TYR A 32 1.70 -0.54 20.05
C TYR A 32 0.69 -0.85 21.16
N GLY A 33 -0.37 -0.08 21.25
CA GLY A 33 -1.40 -0.21 22.28
C GLY A 33 -2.71 0.39 21.80
N ARG A 34 -3.23 1.39 22.51
CA ARG A 34 -4.44 2.09 22.08
C ARG A 34 -4.24 2.69 20.70
N SER A 35 -5.13 2.36 19.78
CA SER A 35 -5.20 2.94 18.45
C SER A 35 -6.50 3.70 18.28
N VAL A 36 -6.43 4.86 17.61
CA VAL A 36 -7.58 5.69 17.27
C VAL A 36 -7.52 6.00 15.79
N LEU A 37 -8.56 5.65 15.06
CA LEU A 37 -8.76 6.04 13.66
C LEU A 37 -9.93 7.01 13.62
N ALA A 38 -9.76 8.16 12.98
CA ALA A 38 -10.80 9.15 12.87
C ALA A 38 -10.97 9.60 11.43
N ALA A 39 -12.19 9.56 10.92
CA ALA A 39 -12.54 9.94 9.57
C ALA A 39 -13.26 11.27 9.51
N TRP A 40 -12.93 12.06 8.49
CA TRP A 40 -13.56 13.34 8.21
C TRP A 40 -13.90 13.48 6.73
N ASP A 41 -15.04 14.10 6.50
CA ASP A 41 -15.47 14.51 5.18
C ASP A 41 -15.18 15.99 4.95
N PHE A 42 -14.55 16.33 3.83
CA PHE A 42 -14.44 17.71 3.37
C PHE A 42 -15.44 17.93 2.25
N ARG A 43 -16.53 18.63 2.54
CA ARG A 43 -17.63 18.88 1.59
C ARG A 43 -18.07 20.33 1.67
N GLY A 44 -18.22 20.97 0.50
CA GLY A 44 -18.71 22.36 0.44
C GLY A 44 -17.90 23.35 1.25
N GLY A 45 -16.58 23.17 1.36
CA GLY A 45 -15.69 24.03 2.15
C GLY A 45 -15.73 23.77 3.66
N LYS A 46 -16.42 22.72 4.11
CA LYS A 46 -16.51 22.34 5.53
C LYS A 46 -15.89 20.98 5.78
N LEU A 47 -15.16 20.87 6.88
CA LEU A 47 -14.67 19.62 7.43
C LEU A 47 -15.65 19.15 8.51
N THR A 48 -16.16 17.92 8.37
CA THR A 48 -17.10 17.30 9.31
C THR A 48 -16.61 15.95 9.74
N SER A 49 -16.67 15.63 11.02
CA SER A 49 -16.37 14.28 11.53
C SER A 49 -17.38 13.30 10.97
N ARG A 50 -16.89 12.16 10.48
CA ARG A 50 -17.69 11.05 10.00
C ARG A 50 -17.86 9.99 11.08
N TRP A 51 -16.75 9.46 11.57
CA TRP A 51 -16.71 8.51 12.67
C TRP A 51 -15.34 8.55 13.37
N VAL A 52 -15.30 7.95 14.57
CA VAL A 52 -14.08 7.68 15.32
C VAL A 52 -14.13 6.24 15.82
N PHE A 53 -13.16 5.44 15.41
CA PHE A 53 -12.88 4.13 15.98
C PHE A 53 -11.78 4.26 17.04
N ASP A 54 -12.05 3.81 18.26
CA ASP A 54 -11.11 3.91 19.38
C ASP A 54 -11.07 2.58 20.13
N THR A 55 -9.91 1.95 20.17
CA THR A 55 -9.74 0.64 20.82
C THR A 55 -9.91 0.67 22.35
N ALA A 56 -9.88 1.86 22.95
CA ALA A 56 -10.17 2.04 24.39
C ALA A 56 -11.65 2.38 24.68
N ALA A 57 -12.42 2.71 23.65
CA ALA A 57 -13.85 3.00 23.83
C ALA A 57 -14.67 1.70 23.88
N PRO A 58 -15.76 1.68 24.64
CA PRO A 58 -16.72 0.58 24.56
C PRO A 58 -17.25 0.38 23.16
N GLY A 59 -17.37 -0.86 22.72
CA GLY A 59 -17.87 -1.20 21.38
C GLY A 59 -17.52 -2.62 21.00
N THR A 60 -18.14 -3.08 19.92
CA THR A 60 -17.94 -4.43 19.38
C THR A 60 -17.81 -4.34 17.86
N GLY A 61 -16.78 -4.97 17.32
CA GLY A 61 -16.55 -5.11 15.89
C GLY A 61 -17.61 -5.97 15.20
N LYS A 62 -17.58 -6.03 13.90
CA LYS A 62 -18.44 -6.89 13.08
C LYS A 62 -18.11 -8.38 13.27
N ASP A 63 -16.86 -8.69 13.68
CA ASP A 63 -16.41 -10.02 14.07
C ASP A 63 -16.85 -10.47 15.47
N GLY A 64 -17.61 -9.63 16.18
CA GLY A 64 -18.10 -9.89 17.53
C GLY A 64 -17.09 -9.65 18.65
N LYS A 65 -15.84 -9.25 18.34
CA LYS A 65 -14.83 -8.94 19.33
C LYS A 65 -14.99 -7.53 19.91
N PRO A 66 -14.70 -7.32 21.19
CA PRO A 66 -14.70 -5.98 21.78
C PRO A 66 -13.60 -5.11 21.13
N ASN A 67 -13.81 -3.78 21.08
CA ASN A 67 -12.84 -2.85 20.53
C ASN A 67 -11.44 -2.99 21.17
N GLY A 68 -11.37 -3.41 22.44
CA GLY A 68 -10.10 -3.65 23.14
C GLY A 68 -9.20 -4.70 22.49
N ASP A 69 -9.77 -5.67 21.78
CA ASP A 69 -9.01 -6.74 21.10
C ASP A 69 -8.27 -6.23 19.85
N TYR A 70 -8.61 -5.05 19.38
CA TYR A 70 -7.92 -4.37 18.28
C TYR A 70 -6.72 -3.52 18.76
N ALA A 71 -6.50 -3.40 20.08
CA ALA A 71 -5.39 -2.63 20.63
C ALA A 71 -4.05 -3.33 20.34
N GLY A 72 -3.07 -2.56 19.86
CA GLY A 72 -1.76 -3.09 19.48
C GLY A 72 -1.73 -3.80 18.12
N MET A 73 -2.79 -3.65 17.31
CA MET A 73 -2.91 -4.27 15.98
C MET A 73 -2.59 -3.31 14.83
N GLY A 74 -2.37 -2.03 15.10
CA GLY A 74 -1.93 -1.07 14.11
C GLY A 74 -0.48 -1.26 13.71
N GLY A 75 -0.06 -0.66 12.58
CA GLY A 75 1.31 -0.78 12.07
C GLY A 75 1.92 0.57 11.65
N HIS A 76 3.16 0.50 11.15
CA HIS A 76 3.85 1.65 10.59
C HIS A 76 3.51 1.88 9.11
N SER A 77 2.55 1.14 8.58
CA SER A 77 1.95 1.30 7.26
C SER A 77 0.43 1.17 7.35
N VAL A 78 -0.27 1.79 6.44
CA VAL A 78 -1.72 1.74 6.30
C VAL A 78 -2.06 1.55 4.83
N SER A 79 -3.07 0.74 4.53
CA SER A 79 -3.63 0.60 3.20
C SER A 79 -5.14 0.77 3.21
N VAL A 80 -5.69 1.04 2.04
CA VAL A 80 -7.12 1.23 1.83
C VAL A 80 -7.53 0.39 0.63
N ALA A 81 -8.60 -0.35 0.78
CA ALA A 81 -9.17 -1.15 -0.30
C ALA A 81 -10.64 -1.47 0.01
N ASP A 82 -11.45 -1.67 -1.02
CA ASP A 82 -12.77 -2.31 -0.92
C ASP A 82 -12.55 -3.82 -0.70
N VAL A 83 -12.42 -4.24 0.55
CA VAL A 83 -12.04 -5.64 0.87
C VAL A 83 -13.23 -6.59 0.91
N ASP A 84 -14.44 -6.08 1.14
CA ASP A 84 -15.66 -6.90 1.21
C ASP A 84 -16.54 -6.83 -0.05
N GLY A 85 -16.20 -5.94 -0.99
CA GLY A 85 -16.84 -5.84 -2.29
C GLY A 85 -18.14 -5.06 -2.28
N ASP A 86 -18.37 -4.19 -1.30
CA ASP A 86 -19.57 -3.37 -1.19
C ASP A 86 -19.49 -2.03 -1.95
N GLY A 87 -18.31 -1.73 -2.52
CA GLY A 87 -18.02 -0.51 -3.28
C GLY A 87 -17.59 0.67 -2.42
N ARG A 88 -17.26 0.43 -1.16
CA ARG A 88 -16.68 1.40 -0.23
C ARG A 88 -15.34 0.88 0.27
N ASP A 89 -14.52 1.78 0.76
CA ASP A 89 -13.17 1.39 1.18
C ASP A 89 -13.12 1.10 2.68
N GLU A 90 -12.40 0.05 3.05
CA GLU A 90 -11.98 -0.28 4.40
C GLU A 90 -10.56 0.22 4.66
N ILE A 91 -10.25 0.44 5.94
CA ILE A 91 -8.93 0.82 6.40
C ILE A 91 -8.21 -0.41 6.93
N VAL A 92 -7.23 -0.88 6.17
CA VAL A 92 -6.34 -1.98 6.59
C VAL A 92 -5.19 -1.39 7.39
N TYR A 93 -5.31 -1.48 8.71
CA TYR A 93 -4.31 -0.94 9.63
C TYR A 93 -3.52 -2.09 10.27
N HIS A 94 -2.73 -2.75 9.46
CA HIS A 94 -1.87 -3.88 9.75
C HIS A 94 -2.67 -5.14 10.13
N SER A 95 -2.69 -5.53 11.40
CA SER A 95 -3.38 -6.74 11.89
C SER A 95 -4.87 -6.53 12.17
N MET A 96 -5.40 -5.35 11.88
CA MET A 96 -6.82 -5.04 11.98
C MET A 96 -7.34 -4.37 10.72
N VAL A 97 -8.61 -4.58 10.45
CA VAL A 97 -9.37 -3.89 9.41
C VAL A 97 -10.54 -3.16 10.06
N VAL A 98 -10.69 -1.88 9.70
CA VAL A 98 -11.81 -1.04 10.14
C VAL A 98 -12.66 -0.73 8.92
N ASP A 99 -13.93 -1.00 9.05
CA ASP A 99 -14.94 -0.89 8.02
C ASP A 99 -15.31 0.58 7.70
N ASP A 100 -15.96 0.82 6.56
CA ASP A 100 -16.37 2.14 6.09
C ASP A 100 -17.25 2.89 7.09
N ASP A 101 -17.98 2.15 7.95
CA ASP A 101 -18.85 2.68 8.99
C ASP A 101 -18.11 3.03 10.30
N GLY A 102 -16.82 2.76 10.39
CA GLY A 102 -15.97 3.03 11.56
C GLY A 102 -16.03 1.93 12.65
N ARG A 103 -16.58 0.76 12.36
CA ARG A 103 -16.50 -0.42 13.23
C ARG A 103 -15.33 -1.31 12.83
N GLY A 104 -14.73 -2.00 13.79
CA GLY A 104 -13.76 -3.05 13.44
C GLY A 104 -14.44 -4.12 12.58
N LEU A 105 -13.87 -4.42 11.41
CA LEU A 105 -14.36 -5.53 10.58
C LEU A 105 -13.86 -6.86 11.15
N PHE A 106 -12.56 -6.94 11.41
CA PHE A 106 -11.93 -8.04 12.13
C PHE A 106 -10.53 -7.67 12.63
N THR A 107 -9.97 -8.50 13.50
CA THR A 107 -8.55 -8.49 13.85
C THR A 107 -7.98 -9.91 13.82
N THR A 108 -6.77 -10.06 13.25
CA THR A 108 -6.03 -11.34 13.21
C THR A 108 -5.36 -11.68 14.53
N GLY A 109 -5.11 -10.68 15.38
CA GLY A 109 -4.36 -10.85 16.62
C GLY A 109 -2.83 -10.92 16.41
N PHE A 110 -2.31 -10.69 15.20
CA PHE A 110 -0.88 -10.84 14.88
C PHE A 110 0.00 -9.70 15.38
N ARG A 111 -0.60 -8.69 16.04
CA ARG A 111 0.05 -7.50 16.57
C ARG A 111 0.54 -6.54 15.50
N HIS A 112 1.30 -5.53 15.92
CA HIS A 112 1.81 -4.50 15.03
C HIS A 112 2.99 -5.00 14.18
N GLY A 113 3.41 -4.17 13.23
CA GLY A 113 4.59 -4.39 12.42
C GLY A 113 4.92 -3.20 11.52
N ASP A 114 5.99 -3.34 10.76
CA ASP A 114 6.56 -2.22 10.00
C ASP A 114 5.90 -2.02 8.65
N ALA A 115 5.92 -3.01 7.79
CA ALA A 115 5.45 -2.90 6.42
C ALA A 115 4.28 -3.83 6.15
N LEU A 116 3.35 -3.38 5.31
CA LEU A 116 2.24 -4.18 4.81
C LEU A 116 1.91 -3.84 3.36
N HIS A 117 1.36 -4.82 2.65
CA HIS A 117 0.90 -4.69 1.27
C HIS A 117 -0.49 -5.29 1.13
N VAL A 118 -1.35 -4.63 0.36
CA VAL A 118 -2.73 -5.08 0.11
C VAL A 118 -3.02 -5.00 -1.38
N SER A 119 -3.37 -6.12 -1.98
CA SER A 119 -3.83 -6.21 -3.38
C SER A 119 -4.43 -7.59 -3.66
N ARG A 120 -4.98 -7.75 -4.85
CA ARG A 120 -5.30 -9.08 -5.40
C ARG A 120 -4.03 -9.74 -5.90
N PHE A 121 -3.20 -10.24 -4.97
CA PHE A 121 -1.92 -10.88 -5.30
C PHE A 121 -2.06 -12.28 -5.89
N ASP A 122 -3.20 -12.92 -5.73
CA ASP A 122 -3.51 -14.25 -6.28
C ASP A 122 -4.53 -14.08 -7.41
N PRO A 123 -4.16 -14.31 -8.69
CA PRO A 123 -5.09 -14.19 -9.81
C PRO A 123 -6.24 -15.20 -9.77
N ASP A 124 -6.03 -16.36 -9.13
CA ASP A 124 -7.05 -17.41 -9.03
C ASP A 124 -8.04 -17.18 -7.86
N HIS A 125 -7.80 -16.17 -7.03
CA HIS A 125 -8.66 -15.87 -5.89
C HIS A 125 -9.25 -14.46 -5.98
N PRO A 126 -10.58 -14.29 -5.77
CA PRO A 126 -11.23 -13.00 -5.95
C PRO A 126 -10.91 -11.97 -4.86
N ASP A 127 -10.64 -12.43 -3.63
CA ASP A 127 -10.42 -11.53 -2.50
C ASP A 127 -8.98 -10.99 -2.47
N PRO A 128 -8.77 -9.76 -2.00
CA PRO A 128 -7.43 -9.24 -1.75
C PRO A 128 -6.72 -10.01 -0.64
N ILE A 129 -5.40 -10.02 -0.70
CA ILE A 129 -4.53 -10.55 0.35
C ILE A 129 -3.81 -9.39 1.02
N VAL A 130 -3.74 -9.42 2.35
CA VAL A 130 -2.81 -8.61 3.13
C VAL A 130 -1.56 -9.42 3.39
N PHE A 131 -0.40 -8.87 3.05
CA PHE A 131 0.89 -9.40 3.43
C PHE A 131 1.61 -8.40 4.32
N GLY A 132 2.11 -8.84 5.47
CA GLY A 132 2.84 -8.00 6.40
C GLY A 132 3.87 -8.74 7.22
N ILE A 133 4.78 -7.97 7.79
CA ILE A 133 5.73 -8.42 8.81
C ILE A 133 5.27 -7.90 10.15
N HIS A 134 5.46 -8.68 11.20
CA HIS A 134 4.96 -8.38 12.53
C HIS A 134 6.09 -8.42 13.56
N GLU A 135 5.86 -7.76 14.68
CA GLU A 135 6.80 -7.65 15.79
C GLU A 135 6.17 -8.18 17.08
N ASN A 136 6.97 -8.87 17.88
CA ASN A 136 6.61 -9.34 19.20
C ASN A 136 7.44 -8.64 20.29
N GLU A 137 7.42 -7.36 20.30
CA GLU A 137 8.08 -6.38 21.19
C GLU A 137 9.02 -6.98 22.26
N GLY A 138 10.32 -7.06 21.94
CA GLY A 138 11.36 -7.58 22.85
C GLY A 138 11.37 -9.09 23.03
N SER A 139 10.56 -9.82 22.25
CA SER A 139 10.53 -11.28 22.21
C SER A 139 10.64 -11.78 20.77
N ARG A 140 11.03 -13.03 20.59
CA ARG A 140 10.93 -13.68 19.28
C ARG A 140 9.47 -13.84 18.88
N CYS A 141 9.19 -13.72 17.61
CA CYS A 141 7.89 -14.05 17.04
C CYS A 141 7.63 -15.55 17.17
N ASP A 142 6.35 -15.91 17.28
CA ASP A 142 5.87 -17.28 17.47
C ASP A 142 4.64 -17.58 16.59
N ALA A 143 3.94 -18.66 16.87
CA ALA A 143 2.75 -19.04 16.12
C ALA A 143 1.57 -18.08 16.32
N THR A 144 1.53 -17.31 17.40
CA THR A 144 0.45 -16.36 17.72
C THR A 144 0.77 -14.96 17.21
N THR A 145 2.05 -14.60 17.25
CA THR A 145 2.59 -13.35 16.67
C THR A 145 3.65 -13.73 15.63
N PRO A 146 3.24 -14.03 14.39
CA PRO A 146 4.18 -14.47 13.35
C PRO A 146 5.13 -13.33 12.96
N ALA A 147 6.33 -13.67 12.51
CA ALA A 147 7.26 -12.67 11.97
C ALA A 147 6.82 -12.18 10.58
N ALA A 148 6.15 -13.04 9.81
CA ALA A 148 5.56 -12.70 8.52
C ALA A 148 4.25 -13.48 8.34
N ALA A 149 3.24 -12.84 7.77
CA ALA A 149 1.96 -13.49 7.48
C ALA A 149 1.28 -12.90 6.26
N ALA A 150 0.57 -13.77 5.55
CA ALA A 150 -0.41 -13.38 4.57
C ALA A 150 -1.80 -13.85 5.03
N PHE A 151 -2.80 -13.00 4.90
CA PHE A 151 -4.18 -13.32 5.24
C PHE A 151 -5.16 -12.70 4.24
N ASN A 152 -6.32 -13.32 4.12
CA ASN A 152 -7.41 -12.81 3.30
C ASN A 152 -7.92 -11.48 3.88
N ALA A 153 -7.93 -10.43 3.09
CA ALA A 153 -8.28 -9.08 3.53
C ALA A 153 -9.77 -8.92 3.89
N ARG A 154 -10.64 -9.77 3.33
CA ARG A 154 -12.08 -9.76 3.58
C ARG A 154 -12.44 -10.46 4.88
N THR A 155 -11.76 -11.57 5.20
CA THR A 155 -12.18 -12.49 6.28
C THR A 155 -11.22 -12.55 7.45
N GLY A 156 -9.99 -12.08 7.29
CA GLY A 156 -8.91 -12.25 8.26
C GLY A 156 -8.33 -13.67 8.32
N GLN A 157 -8.81 -14.59 7.47
CA GLN A 157 -8.32 -15.96 7.45
C GLN A 157 -6.86 -16.00 7.00
N THR A 158 -6.00 -16.64 7.78
CA THR A 158 -4.58 -16.83 7.45
C THR A 158 -4.44 -17.68 6.20
N VAL A 159 -3.71 -17.18 5.20
CA VAL A 159 -3.27 -17.92 4.03
C VAL A 159 -2.00 -18.71 4.38
N TRP A 160 -1.00 -18.03 4.90
CA TRP A 160 0.21 -18.63 5.45
C TRP A 160 0.86 -17.71 6.48
N ARG A 161 1.73 -18.25 7.33
CA ARG A 161 2.49 -17.48 8.31
C ARG A 161 3.81 -18.16 8.65
N ILE A 162 4.77 -17.39 9.13
CA ILE A 162 6.07 -17.84 9.63
C ILE A 162 6.26 -17.27 11.02
N GLY A 163 6.39 -18.15 12.01
CA GLY A 163 6.79 -17.80 13.36
C GLY A 163 8.28 -18.00 13.60
N ASP A 164 8.69 -18.01 14.86
CA ASP A 164 10.03 -18.32 15.35
C ASP A 164 11.18 -17.56 14.63
N ALA A 165 11.03 -16.26 14.50
CA ALA A 165 12.04 -15.38 13.94
C ALA A 165 12.14 -14.08 14.73
N GLU A 166 13.22 -13.36 14.50
CA GLU A 166 13.38 -11.99 14.99
C GLU A 166 12.57 -11.02 14.12
N ASP A 167 12.37 -9.84 14.65
CA ASP A 167 11.74 -8.73 13.95
C ASP A 167 12.42 -8.44 12.60
N ALA A 168 11.59 -8.20 11.58
CA ALA A 168 12.02 -7.80 10.25
C ALA A 168 11.37 -6.45 9.91
N GLY A 169 12.21 -5.43 9.68
CA GLY A 169 11.73 -4.08 9.41
C GLY A 169 11.23 -3.83 7.98
N TYR A 170 11.21 -4.83 7.09
CA TYR A 170 10.92 -4.67 5.66
C TYR A 170 10.16 -5.87 5.13
N CYS A 171 9.19 -5.62 4.28
CA CYS A 171 8.63 -6.63 3.38
C CYS A 171 8.20 -6.00 2.05
N LEU A 172 8.02 -6.84 1.05
CA LEU A 172 7.49 -6.43 -0.24
C LEU A 172 6.67 -7.57 -0.83
N ALA A 173 5.61 -7.20 -1.53
CA ALA A 173 4.80 -8.09 -2.36
C ALA A 173 4.79 -7.53 -3.79
N ALA A 174 5.26 -8.31 -4.74
CA ALA A 174 5.32 -7.92 -6.14
C ALA A 174 5.48 -9.18 -7.02
N ASP A 175 4.91 -9.15 -8.21
CA ASP A 175 5.19 -10.18 -9.21
C ASP A 175 6.58 -9.92 -9.80
N ILE A 176 7.52 -10.82 -9.51
CA ILE A 176 8.93 -10.72 -9.92
C ILE A 176 9.47 -12.04 -10.51
N ASP A 177 8.66 -13.10 -10.52
CA ASP A 177 9.07 -14.43 -10.97
C ASP A 177 8.00 -15.05 -11.90
N PRO A 178 8.19 -15.03 -13.23
CA PRO A 178 7.17 -15.45 -14.20
C PRO A 178 6.84 -16.94 -14.17
N ARG A 179 7.56 -17.73 -13.37
CA ARG A 179 7.28 -19.18 -13.24
C ARG A 179 6.03 -19.49 -12.45
N GLN A 180 5.53 -18.52 -11.70
CA GLN A 180 4.36 -18.66 -10.83
C GLN A 180 3.29 -17.64 -11.23
N ALA A 181 2.04 -18.05 -11.16
CA ALA A 181 0.94 -17.10 -11.25
C ALA A 181 0.72 -16.45 -9.88
N GLY A 182 0.68 -15.14 -9.86
CA GLY A 182 0.52 -14.35 -8.63
C GLY A 182 1.82 -13.73 -8.13
N ALA A 183 1.68 -12.77 -7.24
CA ALA A 183 2.83 -12.05 -6.72
C ALA A 183 3.69 -12.90 -5.78
N GLU A 184 4.97 -12.60 -5.73
CA GLU A 184 5.88 -13.07 -4.71
C GLU A 184 5.84 -12.17 -3.48
N MET A 185 6.19 -12.78 -2.33
CA MET A 185 6.22 -12.15 -1.01
C MET A 185 7.53 -12.46 -0.30
N TRP A 186 8.21 -11.43 0.20
CA TRP A 186 9.48 -11.56 0.91
C TRP A 186 9.75 -10.39 1.85
N GLY A 187 10.85 -10.47 2.63
CA GLY A 187 11.31 -9.41 3.53
C GLY A 187 11.36 -9.83 4.99
N GLY A 188 10.63 -10.82 5.36
CA GLY A 188 10.75 -11.48 6.65
C GLY A 188 11.63 -12.75 6.56
N PRO A 189 11.59 -13.61 7.56
CA PRO A 189 12.21 -14.92 7.50
C PRO A 189 11.57 -15.78 6.41
N GLY A 190 12.32 -16.76 5.89
CA GLY A 190 11.79 -17.78 5.00
C GLY A 190 11.99 -17.55 3.50
N GLY A 191 12.75 -16.53 3.11
CA GLY A 191 13.12 -16.28 1.70
C GLY A 191 11.95 -15.80 0.85
N LEU A 192 12.09 -16.00 -0.47
CA LEU A 192 11.05 -15.67 -1.45
C LEU A 192 9.94 -16.73 -1.44
N ARG A 193 8.70 -16.30 -1.44
CA ARG A 193 7.51 -17.16 -1.43
C ARG A 193 6.48 -16.71 -2.42
N THR A 194 5.67 -17.63 -2.90
CA THR A 194 4.45 -17.29 -3.63
C THR A 194 3.43 -16.63 -2.69
N CYS A 195 2.44 -15.92 -3.22
CA CYS A 195 1.31 -15.39 -2.43
C CYS A 195 0.57 -16.47 -1.62
N ARG A 196 0.68 -17.73 -2.01
CA ARG A 196 0.10 -18.90 -1.31
C ARG A 196 1.04 -19.53 -0.28
N GLY A 197 2.27 -18.98 -0.11
CA GLY A 197 3.22 -19.39 0.91
C GLY A 197 4.21 -20.48 0.49
N ALA A 198 4.16 -20.99 -0.75
CA ALA A 198 5.15 -21.96 -1.22
C ALA A 198 6.54 -21.30 -1.35
N PRO A 199 7.61 -21.93 -0.83
CA PRO A 199 8.96 -21.37 -0.92
C PRO A 199 9.49 -21.46 -2.34
N LEU A 200 10.14 -20.39 -2.82
CA LEU A 200 10.75 -20.30 -4.15
C LEU A 200 12.28 -20.26 -4.08
N GLY A 201 12.86 -19.98 -2.93
CA GLY A 201 14.31 -19.91 -2.74
C GLY A 201 14.81 -18.59 -2.14
N PRO A 202 16.03 -18.16 -2.51
CA PRO A 202 16.57 -16.90 -2.03
C PRO A 202 15.72 -15.71 -2.46
N ALA A 203 15.49 -14.77 -1.54
CA ALA A 203 14.81 -13.53 -1.81
C ALA A 203 15.77 -12.44 -2.31
N PRO A 204 15.26 -11.45 -3.07
CA PRO A 204 15.99 -10.23 -3.31
C PRO A 204 16.41 -9.56 -1.99
N ARG A 205 17.59 -8.94 -1.97
CA ARG A 205 18.03 -8.17 -0.79
C ARG A 205 17.23 -6.87 -0.60
N SER A 206 16.70 -6.31 -1.69
CA SER A 206 15.83 -5.16 -1.63
C SER A 206 14.40 -5.58 -1.31
N ALA A 207 13.80 -4.94 -0.32
CA ALA A 207 12.39 -5.08 0.05
C ALA A 207 11.80 -3.70 0.42
N ASN A 208 12.28 -2.64 -0.21
CA ASN A 208 11.87 -1.27 0.09
C ASN A 208 10.68 -0.81 -0.74
N PHE A 209 10.80 -0.89 -2.06
CA PHE A 209 9.80 -0.33 -2.97
C PHE A 209 9.81 -1.08 -4.30
N ALA A 210 8.71 -1.03 -5.04
CA ALA A 210 8.58 -1.66 -6.35
C ALA A 210 7.86 -0.73 -7.31
N VAL A 211 8.22 -0.82 -8.59
CA VAL A 211 7.68 0.01 -9.68
C VAL A 211 7.44 -0.86 -10.92
N TRP A 212 6.44 -0.54 -11.73
CA TRP A 212 6.34 -1.07 -13.09
C TRP A 212 7.16 -0.15 -13.99
N TRP A 213 8.33 -0.63 -14.43
CA TRP A 213 9.29 0.22 -15.13
C TRP A 213 9.62 -0.23 -16.54
N ASP A 214 9.90 -1.49 -16.75
CA ASP A 214 10.34 -1.95 -18.06
C ASP A 214 9.19 -2.35 -19.02
N GLY A 215 9.40 -3.25 -19.94
CA GLY A 215 8.44 -3.57 -20.99
C GLY A 215 7.53 -4.75 -20.71
N ASP A 216 7.81 -5.55 -19.67
CA ASP A 216 6.99 -6.68 -19.25
C ASP A 216 6.09 -6.33 -18.04
N LEU A 217 5.34 -7.29 -17.52
CA LEU A 217 4.39 -7.05 -16.44
C LEU A 217 4.96 -7.31 -15.04
N LEU A 218 6.19 -7.82 -14.96
CA LEU A 218 6.88 -7.99 -13.70
C LEU A 218 7.26 -6.63 -13.12
N ARG A 219 7.30 -6.53 -11.81
CA ARG A 219 7.74 -5.29 -11.15
C ARG A 219 9.24 -5.27 -10.92
N GLU A 220 9.83 -4.12 -11.15
CA GLU A 220 11.19 -3.81 -10.76
C GLU A 220 11.27 -3.36 -9.31
N LEU A 221 12.42 -3.60 -8.69
CA LEU A 221 12.70 -3.23 -7.32
C LEU A 221 13.38 -1.87 -7.28
N LEU A 222 12.80 -0.96 -6.51
CA LEU A 222 13.38 0.36 -6.29
C LEU A 222 13.96 0.43 -4.88
N ASP A 223 15.25 0.64 -4.78
CA ASP A 223 15.91 0.94 -3.52
C ASP A 223 16.77 2.20 -3.66
N ARG A 224 16.56 3.14 -2.75
CA ARG A 224 17.16 4.48 -2.79
C ARG A 224 16.84 5.18 -4.12
N THR A 225 17.83 5.29 -5.02
CA THR A 225 17.69 5.92 -6.35
C THR A 225 17.94 4.94 -7.49
N THR A 226 17.97 3.64 -7.20
CA THR A 226 18.32 2.59 -8.17
C THR A 226 17.11 1.68 -8.41
N ILE A 227 16.78 1.48 -9.68
CA ILE A 227 15.79 0.52 -10.15
C ILE A 227 16.52 -0.70 -10.69
N SER A 228 16.12 -1.87 -10.22
CA SER A 228 16.73 -3.15 -10.58
C SER A 228 15.68 -4.20 -10.88
N LYS A 229 15.94 -5.05 -11.87
CA LYS A 229 15.14 -6.23 -12.15
C LYS A 229 15.67 -7.43 -11.38
N TRP A 230 14.76 -8.29 -10.94
CA TRP A 230 15.10 -9.57 -10.35
C TRP A 230 15.37 -10.61 -11.43
N ASP A 231 16.61 -11.07 -11.52
CA ASP A 231 16.97 -12.25 -12.31
C ASP A 231 16.65 -13.50 -11.49
N TRP A 232 15.45 -14.01 -11.65
CA TRP A 232 14.95 -15.17 -10.93
C TRP A 232 15.71 -16.47 -11.25
N GLN A 233 16.38 -16.55 -12.41
CA GLN A 233 17.18 -17.72 -12.79
C GLN A 233 18.48 -17.81 -12.00
N ASN A 234 19.12 -16.67 -11.75
CA ASN A 234 20.43 -16.58 -11.08
C ASN A 234 20.31 -16.02 -9.66
N ALA A 235 19.12 -15.71 -9.18
CA ALA A 235 18.82 -15.12 -7.87
C ALA A 235 19.68 -13.88 -7.56
N ARG A 236 19.70 -12.92 -8.49
CA ARG A 236 20.46 -11.66 -8.36
C ARG A 236 19.64 -10.47 -8.86
N LEU A 237 20.06 -9.28 -8.46
CA LEU A 237 19.53 -8.02 -8.98
C LEU A 237 20.37 -7.54 -10.17
N GLU A 238 19.71 -7.13 -11.23
CA GLU A 238 20.30 -6.48 -12.39
C GLU A 238 19.86 -5.01 -12.40
N THR A 239 20.81 -4.08 -12.31
CA THR A 239 20.51 -2.64 -12.32
C THR A 239 20.07 -2.22 -13.72
N LEU A 240 18.88 -1.65 -13.80
CA LEU A 240 18.33 -1.05 -15.02
C LEU A 240 18.58 0.45 -15.08
N PHE A 241 18.48 1.14 -13.95
CA PHE A 241 18.55 2.59 -13.89
C PHE A 241 19.05 3.08 -12.54
N THR A 242 19.79 4.19 -12.52
CA THR A 242 20.16 4.93 -11.31
C THR A 242 19.99 6.43 -11.55
N ALA A 243 19.22 7.09 -10.65
CA ALA A 243 19.00 8.53 -10.73
C ALA A 243 20.20 9.31 -10.17
N GLU A 244 21.21 9.53 -11.00
CA GLU A 244 22.43 10.24 -10.65
C GLU A 244 22.16 11.69 -10.17
N GLY A 245 22.81 12.08 -9.08
CA GLY A 245 22.66 13.42 -8.48
C GLY A 245 21.32 13.66 -7.80
N CYS A 246 20.57 12.58 -7.52
CA CYS A 246 19.33 12.59 -6.75
C CYS A 246 19.47 11.86 -5.42
N LEU A 247 18.51 12.07 -4.54
CA LEU A 247 18.41 11.39 -3.25
C LEU A 247 16.98 10.90 -3.01
N SER A 248 16.88 9.73 -2.38
CA SER A 248 15.61 9.23 -1.84
C SER A 248 15.25 9.95 -0.53
N ASN A 249 14.03 9.72 -0.08
CA ASN A 249 13.55 10.16 1.22
C ASN A 249 13.64 9.04 2.26
N ASN A 250 13.34 9.35 3.50
CA ASN A 250 13.09 8.39 4.59
C ASN A 250 14.25 7.44 4.95
N GLY A 251 15.50 7.85 4.72
CA GLY A 251 16.69 7.16 5.21
C GLY A 251 16.80 5.72 4.72
N ASN A 252 16.83 4.76 5.65
CA ASN A 252 16.96 3.33 5.34
C ASN A 252 15.65 2.71 4.82
N LYS A 253 14.50 3.28 5.14
CA LYS A 253 13.19 2.96 4.54
C LYS A 253 12.99 3.76 3.25
N ALA A 254 13.98 3.74 2.37
CA ALA A 254 14.12 4.64 1.24
C ALA A 254 12.90 4.62 0.30
N THR A 255 12.34 5.80 0.08
CA THR A 255 11.22 6.01 -0.83
C THR A 255 11.53 7.11 -1.83
N PRO A 256 10.95 7.09 -3.05
CA PRO A 256 10.97 8.25 -3.93
C PRO A 256 10.15 9.41 -3.33
N ALA A 257 10.24 10.59 -3.90
CA ALA A 257 9.32 11.68 -3.59
C ALA A 257 7.90 11.34 -4.07
N LEU A 258 7.79 10.63 -5.19
CA LEU A 258 6.55 10.11 -5.74
C LEU A 258 6.87 8.98 -6.71
N SER A 259 6.03 7.95 -6.77
CA SER A 259 5.95 6.98 -7.84
C SER A 259 4.51 6.84 -8.28
N ALA A 260 4.24 6.99 -9.56
CA ALA A 260 2.89 6.84 -10.12
C ALA A 260 2.93 6.78 -11.64
N ASP A 261 1.92 6.19 -12.26
CA ASP A 261 1.64 6.30 -13.70
C ASP A 261 1.16 7.73 -14.02
N LEU A 262 2.11 8.68 -14.12
CA LEU A 262 1.84 10.10 -14.34
C LEU A 262 1.51 10.41 -15.80
N PHE A 263 2.10 9.67 -16.74
CA PHE A 263 1.94 9.92 -18.17
C PHE A 263 0.87 9.04 -18.81
N GLY A 264 0.30 8.11 -18.05
CA GLY A 264 -0.87 7.36 -18.47
C GLY A 264 -0.59 6.21 -19.42
N ASP A 265 0.62 5.66 -19.40
CA ASP A 265 1.01 4.53 -20.21
C ASP A 265 1.12 3.20 -19.44
N TRP A 266 0.59 3.17 -18.21
CA TRP A 266 0.56 2.13 -17.17
C TRP A 266 1.88 1.92 -16.42
N ARG A 267 3.02 2.30 -16.98
CA ARG A 267 4.28 2.24 -16.24
C ARG A 267 4.42 3.46 -15.34
N GLU A 268 5.19 3.29 -14.29
CA GLU A 268 5.28 4.31 -13.25
C GLU A 268 6.47 5.24 -13.51
N GLU A 269 6.21 6.55 -13.47
CA GLU A 269 7.25 7.55 -13.31
C GLU A 269 7.73 7.60 -11.88
N VAL A 270 9.02 7.86 -11.71
CA VAL A 270 9.63 8.02 -10.39
C VAL A 270 10.18 9.42 -10.24
N VAL A 271 9.80 10.09 -9.17
CA VAL A 271 10.21 11.46 -8.87
C VAL A 271 11.19 11.46 -7.71
N PHE A 272 12.36 12.06 -7.91
CA PHE A 272 13.36 12.25 -6.88
C PHE A 272 13.70 13.73 -6.70
N ARG A 273 14.05 14.12 -5.48
CA ARG A 273 14.70 15.41 -5.22
C ARG A 273 16.15 15.39 -5.67
N THR A 274 16.66 16.48 -6.18
CA THR A 274 18.09 16.64 -6.43
C THR A 274 18.88 16.70 -5.11
N ALA A 275 20.16 16.30 -5.15
CA ALA A 275 21.00 16.26 -3.95
C ALA A 275 21.17 17.63 -3.29
N ASP A 276 21.10 18.71 -4.06
CA ASP A 276 21.12 20.11 -3.59
C ASP A 276 19.74 20.63 -3.12
N ASN A 277 18.69 19.83 -3.22
CA ASN A 277 17.30 20.16 -2.91
C ASN A 277 16.71 21.36 -3.70
N GLN A 278 17.24 21.67 -4.87
CA GLN A 278 16.75 22.79 -5.68
C GLN A 278 15.69 22.39 -6.70
N ALA A 279 15.57 21.09 -7.02
CA ALA A 279 14.64 20.61 -8.02
C ALA A 279 14.08 19.22 -7.68
N LEU A 280 12.97 18.90 -8.32
CA LEU A 280 12.46 17.54 -8.48
C LEU A 280 12.76 17.09 -9.93
N ARG A 281 13.25 15.88 -10.08
CA ARG A 281 13.44 15.24 -11.38
C ARG A 281 12.43 14.11 -11.53
N ILE A 282 11.73 14.11 -12.64
CA ILE A 282 10.80 13.04 -13.04
C ILE A 282 11.55 12.15 -14.03
N TYR A 283 11.58 10.88 -13.75
CA TYR A 283 12.16 9.86 -14.60
C TYR A 283 11.05 8.98 -15.14
N THR A 284 11.06 8.77 -16.44
CA THR A 284 10.21 7.85 -17.16
C THR A 284 11.08 6.87 -17.95
N THR A 285 10.54 5.69 -18.21
CA THR A 285 11.24 4.71 -19.04
C THR A 285 11.04 4.98 -20.52
N THR A 286 12.04 4.62 -21.31
CA THR A 286 11.98 4.61 -22.79
C THR A 286 12.00 3.19 -23.34
N ILE A 287 11.95 2.17 -22.49
CA ILE A 287 11.95 0.77 -22.91
C ILE A 287 10.64 0.48 -23.63
N PRO A 288 10.67 -0.09 -24.86
CA PRO A 288 9.44 -0.43 -25.56
C PRO A 288 8.64 -1.53 -24.83
N THR A 289 7.31 -1.44 -24.92
CA THR A 289 6.41 -2.48 -24.44
C THR A 289 5.35 -2.81 -25.49
N GLU A 290 4.95 -4.06 -25.57
CA GLU A 290 3.83 -4.51 -26.40
C GLU A 290 2.49 -4.46 -25.63
N HIS A 291 2.53 -4.34 -24.30
CA HIS A 291 1.34 -4.23 -23.48
C HIS A 291 0.64 -2.87 -23.68
N ARG A 292 -0.67 -2.91 -23.80
CA ARG A 292 -1.52 -1.72 -24.01
C ARG A 292 -2.61 -1.71 -22.94
N LEU A 293 -2.21 -1.23 -21.75
CA LEU A 293 -3.10 -1.07 -20.61
C LEU A 293 -3.60 0.36 -20.54
N ARG A 294 -4.73 0.55 -19.87
CA ARG A 294 -5.18 1.88 -19.48
C ARG A 294 -4.37 2.37 -18.31
N THR A 295 -4.30 3.69 -18.17
CA THR A 295 -3.63 4.26 -17.02
C THR A 295 -4.12 3.67 -15.70
N LEU A 296 -3.18 3.28 -14.84
CA LEU A 296 -3.46 2.75 -13.51
C LEU A 296 -4.20 3.76 -12.63
N MET A 297 -4.15 5.06 -12.97
CA MET A 297 -4.89 6.11 -12.29
C MET A 297 -6.41 5.96 -12.39
N HIS A 298 -6.92 5.08 -13.25
CA HIS A 298 -8.34 4.74 -13.27
C HIS A 298 -8.74 3.73 -12.18
N ASP A 299 -7.79 2.98 -11.65
CA ASP A 299 -8.04 2.10 -10.51
C ASP A 299 -8.16 2.92 -9.22
N PRO A 300 -9.28 2.82 -8.48
CA PRO A 300 -9.48 3.62 -7.27
C PRO A 300 -8.44 3.34 -6.19
N GLN A 301 -8.10 2.08 -5.95
CA GLN A 301 -7.12 1.69 -4.94
C GLN A 301 -5.74 2.24 -5.29
N TYR A 302 -5.27 2.05 -6.53
CA TYR A 302 -3.99 2.59 -6.98
C TYR A 302 -3.93 4.11 -6.83
N ARG A 303 -4.93 4.82 -7.33
CA ARG A 303 -4.99 6.30 -7.27
C ARG A 303 -4.98 6.83 -5.84
N LEU A 304 -5.69 6.19 -4.91
CA LEU A 304 -5.70 6.59 -3.52
C LEU A 304 -4.38 6.29 -2.83
N SER A 305 -3.74 5.16 -3.16
CA SER A 305 -2.47 4.74 -2.54
C SER A 305 -1.33 5.73 -2.82
N ILE A 306 -1.35 6.42 -3.95
CA ILE A 306 -0.40 7.48 -4.25
C ILE A 306 -0.44 8.60 -3.19
N ALA A 307 -1.63 8.90 -2.64
CA ALA A 307 -1.79 9.96 -1.65
C ALA A 307 -1.11 9.65 -0.31
N TRP A 308 -0.91 8.38 0.04
CA TRP A 308 -0.28 7.99 1.30
C TRP A 308 1.07 7.26 1.15
N GLN A 309 1.60 7.08 -0.05
CA GLN A 309 2.83 6.31 -0.28
C GLN A 309 4.05 6.79 0.53
N ASN A 310 4.05 8.05 0.96
CA ASN A 310 5.11 8.67 1.77
C ASN A 310 4.68 8.98 3.21
N VAL A 311 3.52 8.49 3.66
CA VAL A 311 3.03 8.77 5.03
C VAL A 311 3.77 7.95 6.07
N ALA A 312 4.20 6.76 5.71
CA ALA A 312 4.84 5.82 6.61
C ALA A 312 5.98 5.06 5.92
N TYR A 313 6.09 3.75 6.13
CA TYR A 313 7.15 2.93 5.56
C TYR A 313 6.69 2.27 4.25
N ASN A 314 7.62 2.06 3.32
CA ASN A 314 7.56 1.11 2.21
C ASN A 314 6.16 0.90 1.61
N GLN A 315 5.57 1.91 1.02
CA GLN A 315 4.22 1.82 0.48
C GLN A 315 4.19 2.06 -1.05
N PRO A 316 4.75 1.15 -1.87
CA PRO A 316 4.54 1.24 -3.31
C PRO A 316 3.03 1.15 -3.62
N PRO A 317 2.52 1.94 -4.56
CA PRO A 317 1.13 1.84 -4.98
C PRO A 317 0.80 0.43 -5.50
N HIS A 318 -0.34 -0.09 -5.09
CA HIS A 318 -0.88 -1.36 -5.57
C HIS A 318 -2.24 -1.16 -6.23
N THR A 319 -2.51 -1.93 -7.28
CA THR A 319 -3.82 -1.96 -7.94
C THR A 319 -4.83 -2.77 -7.13
N GLY A 320 -6.12 -2.46 -7.30
CA GLY A 320 -7.24 -3.26 -6.76
C GLY A 320 -7.51 -4.55 -7.56
N PHE A 321 -6.73 -4.81 -8.60
CA PHE A 321 -6.77 -6.02 -9.42
C PHE A 321 -5.35 -6.59 -9.56
N TYR A 322 -5.24 -7.87 -9.90
CA TYR A 322 -3.94 -8.47 -10.18
C TYR A 322 -3.37 -7.87 -11.47
N LEU A 323 -2.18 -7.30 -11.37
CA LEU A 323 -1.38 -6.82 -12.50
C LEU A 323 -0.01 -7.50 -12.44
N GLY A 324 0.23 -8.42 -13.36
CA GLY A 324 1.43 -9.23 -13.41
C GLY A 324 1.37 -10.25 -14.55
N GLU A 325 2.36 -11.12 -14.61
CA GLU A 325 2.38 -12.21 -15.58
C GLU A 325 1.18 -13.16 -15.41
N ALA A 326 0.73 -13.72 -16.49
CA ALA A 326 -0.46 -14.59 -16.54
C ALA A 326 -1.78 -13.92 -16.09
N MET A 327 -1.84 -12.59 -16.02
CA MET A 327 -3.10 -11.91 -15.74
C MET A 327 -4.11 -12.05 -16.87
N ASP A 328 -5.38 -12.11 -16.52
CA ASP A 328 -6.47 -11.82 -17.44
C ASP A 328 -6.47 -10.33 -17.84
N GLN A 329 -7.31 -9.95 -18.79
CA GLN A 329 -7.45 -8.54 -19.13
C GLN A 329 -7.84 -7.71 -17.90
N PRO A 330 -7.16 -6.57 -17.64
CA PRO A 330 -7.52 -5.69 -16.55
C PRO A 330 -9.01 -5.28 -16.61
N PRO A 331 -9.64 -5.07 -15.45
CA PRO A 331 -11.04 -4.67 -15.42
C PRO A 331 -11.24 -3.35 -16.18
N ARG A 332 -12.36 -3.24 -16.88
CA ARG A 332 -12.70 -1.97 -17.54
C ARG A 332 -13.03 -0.94 -16.48
N PRO A 333 -12.31 0.20 -16.42
CA PRO A 333 -12.63 1.23 -15.45
C PRO A 333 -14.00 1.85 -15.73
N ALA A 334 -14.75 2.16 -14.68
CA ALA A 334 -16.00 2.89 -14.74
C ALA A 334 -15.74 4.37 -15.05
N ILE A 335 -15.56 4.71 -16.33
CA ILE A 335 -15.29 6.08 -16.76
C ILE A 335 -16.58 6.81 -17.03
N ALA A 336 -16.89 7.84 -16.24
CA ALA A 336 -17.98 8.77 -16.50
C ALA A 336 -17.43 10.03 -17.18
N ILE A 337 -17.82 10.26 -18.43
CA ILE A 337 -17.50 11.51 -19.13
C ILE A 337 -18.55 12.57 -18.73
N ARG A 338 -18.17 13.51 -17.88
CA ARG A 338 -18.99 14.69 -17.60
C ARG A 338 -18.63 15.75 -18.64
N ARG A 339 -19.57 16.14 -19.49
CA ARG A 339 -19.41 17.34 -20.33
C ARG A 339 -19.29 18.55 -19.41
N ALA A 340 -18.20 19.30 -19.51
CA ALA A 340 -18.03 20.54 -18.78
C ALA A 340 -19.14 21.52 -19.21
N THR A 341 -20.03 21.86 -18.28
CA THR A 341 -21.09 22.85 -18.47
C THR A 341 -20.59 24.28 -18.26
N HIS A 342 -19.28 24.48 -18.07
CA HIS A 342 -18.73 25.81 -17.91
C HIS A 342 -18.57 26.49 -19.26
N ARG A 343 -19.53 27.38 -19.58
CA ARG A 343 -19.28 28.48 -20.49
C ARG A 343 -18.18 29.36 -19.86
N TRP A 344 -16.98 29.36 -20.42
CA TRP A 344 -16.01 30.39 -20.15
C TRP A 344 -16.68 31.73 -20.47
N ARG A 345 -17.07 32.52 -19.47
CA ARG A 345 -17.41 33.92 -19.67
C ARG A 345 -16.11 34.62 -19.96
N SER A 346 -15.85 34.94 -21.22
CA SER A 346 -14.82 35.87 -21.63
C SER A 346 -15.08 37.19 -20.86
N ARG A 347 -14.15 37.57 -19.99
CA ARG A 347 -14.18 38.94 -19.43
C ARG A 347 -14.05 39.90 -20.60
N PRO A 348 -14.92 40.94 -20.71
CA PRO A 348 -14.72 41.97 -21.69
C PRO A 348 -13.36 42.63 -21.44
N ARG A 349 -12.55 42.77 -22.49
CA ARG A 349 -11.32 43.57 -22.43
C ARG A 349 -11.76 44.99 -22.08
N GLY A 350 -11.39 45.47 -20.88
CA GLY A 350 -11.53 46.87 -20.55
C GLY A 350 -10.71 47.71 -21.51
N SER A 351 -11.34 48.60 -22.20
CA SER A 351 -10.68 49.67 -22.97
C SER A 351 -9.95 50.56 -21.95
N VAL A 352 -8.63 50.59 -22.06
CA VAL A 352 -7.79 51.61 -21.38
C VAL A 352 -7.98 52.89 -22.21
N ALA A 353 -8.57 53.90 -21.58
CA ALA A 353 -8.52 55.25 -22.03
C ALA A 353 -7.30 55.98 -21.42
#